data_58543a959b973f7d4147abbfd4601037
#
_entry.id   58543a959b973f7d4147abbfd4601037
#
_cell.length_a   1.000
_cell.length_b   1.000
_cell.length_c   1.000
_cell.angle_alpha   90.00
_cell.angle_beta   90.00
_cell.angle_gamma   90.00
#
_symmetry.space_group_name_H-M   'P 1'
#
loop_
_entity.id
_entity.type
_entity.pdbx_description
1 polymer ?
#
loop_
_entity_poly.entity_id
_entity_poly.type
_entity_poly.pdbx_seq_one_letter_code
_entity_poly.pdbx_strand_id
1 'polypeptide(L)'
;MRKRVLAFGLCAAMAMGTLAGCSSSKGTAETTTAKGQDKASAETGKTEAKEDLEGSLVFAIWDNNLMDYIDENDMVGKFQEKYPNADIEVEKIKDDSEYWNAMKMRTSANQLPDVMFNKPFTLSRFKDYLLDLSDLEAAKNNELASGYAMDDKVLGIPMTAGYEYVYYWKDMFKDAGVEVPTTWEDFEEAAQTLQDHYGKNDPDFMAIALGAKDEWPDYPYMEFMPALQGGNGQNWNDMAKTDAPFADGTDINKAYNKVYSLFSKDVFGKDPLGMGNDQVTSLFAQKKAAIIALGDWGLQNIQSGADDDSELGTFYLPVRDSKDDPFRVIVQGDSFMGVTTHSKNPELAKAFVEWFYSEDWYPGYINYVTSASSMKNFPKDKDPILAQSDEQQPDKELVMYDGGGDNFQGIQNEIAFDYKKLGAQMFTNGFDLKAELDGLNTKWAEARTKLGIK
;
A
#
# COMPACT_ATOMS: atom_id res chain seq x y z
N MET A 1 12.57 -24.95 41.39
CA MET A 1 13.90 -25.22 41.97
C MET A 1 14.93 -25.45 40.88
N ARG A 2 16.00 -24.80 40.99
CA ARG A 2 17.34 -24.82 40.34
C ARG A 2 17.58 -23.67 39.35
N LYS A 3 18.15 -22.64 39.97
CA LYS A 3 18.93 -21.57 39.34
C LYS A 3 20.27 -22.17 38.82
N ARG A 4 20.77 -21.69 37.70
CA ARG A 4 22.21 -21.63 37.44
C ARG A 4 22.54 -20.33 36.70
N VAL A 5 23.30 -19.51 37.38
CA VAL A 5 24.03 -18.31 36.96
C VAL A 5 25.45 -18.74 36.62
N LEU A 6 26.07 -18.12 35.60
CA LEU A 6 27.53 -17.97 35.42
C LEU A 6 27.70 -17.06 34.19
N ALA A 7 28.09 -15.86 34.25
CA ALA A 7 29.30 -15.14 34.67
C ALA A 7 30.32 -15.00 33.53
N PHE A 8 30.48 -13.75 33.14
CA PHE A 8 31.63 -12.94 32.65
C PHE A 8 32.90 -13.62 32.11
N GLY A 9 33.36 -13.11 30.98
CA GLY A 9 34.74 -13.23 30.52
C GLY A 9 35.11 -12.13 29.54
N LEU A 10 35.59 -11.02 30.08
CA LEU A 10 36.23 -9.89 29.40
C LEU A 10 37.67 -10.25 29.07
N CYS A 11 38.14 -10.10 27.82
CA CYS A 11 39.58 -9.96 27.55
C CYS A 11 39.82 -8.99 26.38
N ALA A 12 40.36 -7.85 26.75
CA ALA A 12 41.02 -6.90 25.85
C ALA A 12 42.47 -7.33 25.61
N ALA A 13 42.93 -7.20 24.38
CA ALA A 13 44.37 -7.11 24.12
C ALA A 13 44.63 -6.20 22.91
N MET A 14 45.26 -5.06 23.20
CA MET A 14 45.92 -4.18 22.22
C MET A 14 47.26 -4.80 21.83
N ALA A 15 47.69 -4.60 20.59
CA ALA A 15 49.10 -4.52 20.24
C ALA A 15 49.29 -3.64 18.97
N MET A 16 50.08 -2.59 19.17
CA MET A 16 50.65 -1.68 18.17
C MET A 16 51.88 -2.31 17.47
N GLY A 17 52.22 -1.77 16.30
CA GLY A 17 53.57 -1.90 15.71
C GLY A 17 53.54 -1.63 14.19
N THR A 18 53.77 -0.54 13.75
CA THR A 18 54.87 0.37 13.27
C THR A 18 55.50 -0.01 11.93
N LEU A 19 55.33 0.88 11.01
CA LEU A 19 56.21 1.62 10.09
C LEU A 19 57.22 0.89 9.17
N ALA A 20 57.15 1.36 7.94
CA ALA A 20 58.20 1.88 7.07
C ALA A 20 58.64 1.05 5.86
N GLY A 21 58.73 1.77 4.75
CA GLY A 21 59.70 1.48 3.69
C GLY A 21 59.31 1.99 2.29
N CYS A 22 59.73 3.20 1.95
CA CYS A 22 59.78 3.76 0.61
C CYS A 22 60.72 3.01 -0.33
N SER A 23 60.37 2.91 -1.62
CA SER A 23 61.38 3.17 -2.64
C SER A 23 60.77 3.39 -4.04
N SER A 24 61.21 4.45 -4.63
CA SER A 24 60.93 4.97 -5.99
C SER A 24 61.76 4.27 -7.06
N SER A 25 61.27 4.15 -8.30
CA SER A 25 62.13 4.39 -9.46
C SER A 25 61.28 4.74 -10.72
N LYS A 26 61.78 5.74 -11.41
CA LYS A 26 61.36 6.31 -12.72
C LYS A 26 61.79 5.44 -13.91
N GLY A 27 61.11 5.58 -15.00
CA GLY A 27 61.63 5.18 -16.35
C GLY A 27 60.54 5.36 -17.44
N THR A 28 60.57 6.37 -18.03
CA THR A 28 60.63 7.07 -19.34
C THR A 28 59.96 6.34 -20.53
N ALA A 29 59.25 7.17 -21.29
CA ALA A 29 58.50 6.98 -22.52
C ALA A 29 59.34 6.45 -23.71
N GLU A 30 58.60 5.86 -24.67
CA GLU A 30 58.78 6.18 -26.10
C GLU A 30 57.60 5.76 -26.93
N THR A 31 57.26 6.63 -27.88
CA THR A 31 56.21 6.66 -28.85
C THR A 31 56.60 5.90 -30.11
N THR A 32 55.70 5.14 -30.72
CA THR A 32 55.70 4.99 -32.20
C THR A 32 54.30 4.64 -32.76
N THR A 33 53.91 5.42 -33.74
CA THR A 33 52.75 5.37 -34.61
C THR A 33 52.94 4.31 -35.73
N ALA A 34 51.86 3.59 -36.09
CA ALA A 34 51.55 3.30 -37.51
C ALA A 34 50.14 2.70 -37.71
N LYS A 35 49.54 3.17 -38.82
CA LYS A 35 48.21 2.86 -39.36
C LYS A 35 48.03 1.43 -39.87
N GLY A 36 46.78 0.96 -39.85
CA GLY A 36 46.31 -0.16 -40.68
C GLY A 36 44.79 -0.36 -40.48
N GLN A 37 44.00 0.04 -41.47
CA GLN A 37 42.58 -0.27 -41.61
C GLN A 37 42.44 -1.76 -41.96
N ASP A 38 41.45 -2.43 -41.32
CA ASP A 38 40.59 -3.37 -42.02
C ASP A 38 39.28 -3.56 -41.27
N LYS A 39 38.18 -3.52 -42.03
CA LYS A 39 36.82 -3.76 -41.61
C LYS A 39 36.58 -5.25 -41.41
N ALA A 40 36.09 -5.65 -40.25
CA ALA A 40 35.33 -6.86 -40.10
C ALA A 40 34.17 -6.60 -39.12
N SER A 41 32.97 -6.85 -39.60
CA SER A 41 31.73 -6.84 -38.85
C SER A 41 31.85 -7.78 -37.64
N ALA A 42 31.71 -7.23 -36.43
CA ALA A 42 31.53 -8.00 -35.23
C ALA A 42 30.06 -7.85 -34.78
N GLU A 43 29.35 -8.95 -34.80
CA GLU A 43 28.17 -9.16 -33.97
C GLU A 43 28.54 -8.81 -32.54
N THR A 44 27.95 -7.74 -32.01
CA THR A 44 28.01 -7.43 -30.58
C THR A 44 27.05 -8.33 -29.87
N GLY A 45 27.52 -9.51 -29.45
CA GLY A 45 26.98 -10.18 -28.27
C GLY A 45 27.16 -9.22 -27.09
N LYS A 46 26.08 -8.66 -26.57
CA LYS A 46 26.06 -8.04 -25.26
C LYS A 46 26.39 -9.12 -24.24
N THR A 47 27.63 -9.26 -23.88
CA THR A 47 28.01 -9.85 -22.61
C THR A 47 27.69 -8.77 -21.59
N GLU A 48 26.59 -8.93 -20.83
CA GLU A 48 26.33 -8.11 -19.67
C GLU A 48 27.54 -8.23 -18.75
N ALA A 49 28.28 -7.15 -18.59
CA ALA A 49 29.32 -7.08 -17.58
C ALA A 49 28.57 -7.26 -16.23
N LYS A 50 28.90 -8.31 -15.48
CA LYS A 50 28.49 -8.42 -14.06
C LYS A 50 29.03 -7.15 -13.42
N GLU A 51 28.11 -6.28 -12.98
CA GLU A 51 28.51 -5.06 -12.30
C GLU A 51 29.20 -5.48 -10.99
N ASP A 52 30.44 -5.02 -10.79
CA ASP A 52 31.22 -5.28 -9.56
C ASP A 52 30.71 -4.41 -8.40
N LEU A 53 29.37 -4.43 -8.16
CA LEU A 53 28.79 -3.76 -7.00
C LEU A 53 29.01 -4.64 -5.76
N GLU A 54 29.54 -4.01 -4.71
CA GLU A 54 29.83 -4.66 -3.45
C GLU A 54 29.28 -3.85 -2.27
N GLY A 55 29.01 -4.49 -1.16
CA GLY A 55 28.56 -3.86 0.07
C GLY A 55 27.37 -4.56 0.70
N SER A 56 26.81 -3.95 1.73
CA SER A 56 25.64 -4.46 2.43
C SER A 56 24.48 -3.48 2.35
N LEU A 57 23.28 -3.99 2.29
CA LEU A 57 22.01 -3.27 2.30
C LEU A 57 21.10 -3.77 3.41
N VAL A 58 20.32 -2.88 4.00
CA VAL A 58 19.16 -3.22 4.83
C VAL A 58 17.90 -2.90 4.04
N PHE A 59 17.06 -3.93 3.81
CA PHE A 59 15.75 -3.81 3.21
C PHE A 59 14.68 -4.02 4.26
N ALA A 60 13.95 -2.97 4.66
CA ALA A 60 12.93 -3.03 5.70
C ALA A 60 11.51 -3.15 5.10
N ILE A 61 10.75 -4.13 5.57
CA ILE A 61 9.39 -4.46 5.10
C ILE A 61 8.44 -4.77 6.25
N TRP A 62 7.11 -4.65 6.02
CA TRP A 62 6.06 -5.10 6.96
C TRP A 62 5.09 -6.12 6.34
N ASP A 63 5.05 -6.28 5.02
CA ASP A 63 4.10 -7.13 4.31
C ASP A 63 4.39 -8.62 4.56
N ASN A 64 3.45 -9.32 5.18
CA ASN A 64 3.60 -10.74 5.52
C ASN A 64 3.68 -11.62 4.26
N ASN A 65 2.87 -11.35 3.23
CA ASN A 65 2.87 -12.15 2.00
C ASN A 65 4.23 -12.02 1.29
N LEU A 66 4.80 -10.82 1.25
CA LEU A 66 6.15 -10.63 0.71
C LEU A 66 7.21 -11.30 1.59
N MET A 67 7.07 -11.23 2.93
CA MET A 67 8.00 -11.91 3.85
C MET A 67 8.03 -13.42 3.59
N ASP A 68 6.86 -14.04 3.44
CA ASP A 68 6.72 -15.47 3.16
C ASP A 68 7.30 -15.79 1.78
N TYR A 69 7.01 -15.00 0.76
CA TYR A 69 7.56 -15.17 -0.57
C TYR A 69 9.10 -15.07 -0.61
N ILE A 70 9.67 -14.10 0.12
CA ILE A 70 11.13 -13.92 0.26
C ILE A 70 11.78 -15.17 0.87
N ASP A 71 11.19 -15.72 1.93
CA ASP A 71 11.73 -16.90 2.63
C ASP A 71 11.62 -18.16 1.78
N GLU A 72 10.50 -18.36 1.10
CA GLU A 72 10.26 -19.53 0.25
C GLU A 72 11.11 -19.56 -1.02
N ASN A 73 11.55 -18.39 -1.51
CA ASN A 73 12.20 -18.24 -2.81
C ASN A 73 13.65 -17.77 -2.76
N ASP A 74 14.26 -17.70 -1.57
CA ASP A 74 15.68 -17.34 -1.37
C ASP A 74 16.06 -16.03 -2.12
N MET A 75 15.37 -14.92 -1.81
CA MET A 75 15.59 -13.64 -2.49
C MET A 75 17.05 -13.19 -2.44
N VAL A 76 17.69 -13.35 -1.28
CA VAL A 76 19.08 -12.94 -1.09
C VAL A 76 20.02 -13.75 -1.99
N GLY A 77 19.87 -15.09 -2.00
CA GLY A 77 20.68 -15.99 -2.85
C GLY A 77 20.50 -15.66 -4.33
N LYS A 78 19.26 -15.45 -4.79
CA LYS A 78 18.99 -15.07 -6.19
C LYS A 78 19.59 -13.72 -6.58
N PHE A 79 19.53 -12.74 -5.69
CA PHE A 79 20.19 -11.45 -5.96
C PHE A 79 21.70 -11.62 -6.04
N GLN A 80 22.30 -12.45 -5.16
CA GLN A 80 23.72 -12.75 -5.17
C GLN A 80 24.21 -13.54 -6.37
N GLU A 81 23.33 -14.24 -7.10
CA GLU A 81 23.68 -14.83 -8.40
C GLU A 81 24.15 -13.76 -9.40
N LYS A 82 23.55 -12.56 -9.35
CA LYS A 82 23.89 -11.41 -10.20
C LYS A 82 24.97 -10.54 -9.55
N TYR A 83 24.89 -10.32 -8.27
CA TYR A 83 25.77 -9.44 -7.47
C TYR A 83 26.45 -10.22 -6.34
N PRO A 84 27.47 -11.04 -6.63
CA PRO A 84 28.02 -12.01 -5.67
C PRO A 84 28.75 -11.39 -4.47
N ASN A 85 29.10 -10.10 -4.57
CA ASN A 85 29.79 -9.37 -3.50
C ASN A 85 28.82 -8.47 -2.69
N ALA A 86 27.51 -8.56 -2.95
CA ALA A 86 26.48 -7.84 -2.22
C ALA A 86 25.90 -8.70 -1.10
N ASP A 87 25.59 -8.07 0.04
CA ASP A 87 24.86 -8.68 1.14
C ASP A 87 23.56 -7.92 1.40
N ILE A 88 22.45 -8.62 1.69
CA ILE A 88 21.16 -8.01 1.98
C ILE A 88 20.63 -8.57 3.29
N GLU A 89 20.43 -7.69 4.25
CA GLU A 89 19.64 -7.96 5.45
C GLU A 89 18.19 -7.56 5.19
N VAL A 90 17.26 -8.54 5.20
CA VAL A 90 15.83 -8.27 5.16
C VAL A 90 15.31 -8.08 6.57
N GLU A 91 14.99 -6.84 6.91
CA GLU A 91 14.43 -6.49 8.21
C GLU A 91 12.91 -6.58 8.16
N LYS A 92 12.36 -7.60 8.80
CA LYS A 92 10.92 -7.86 8.87
C LYS A 92 10.33 -7.23 10.13
N ILE A 93 9.48 -6.23 9.97
CA ILE A 93 8.75 -5.58 11.04
C ILE A 93 7.31 -6.06 10.99
N LYS A 94 6.80 -6.58 12.11
CA LYS A 94 5.60 -7.42 12.18
C LYS A 94 4.34 -6.79 11.59
N ASP A 95 4.14 -5.49 11.75
CA ASP A 95 2.92 -4.83 11.30
C ASP A 95 3.17 -3.39 10.83
N ASP A 96 2.19 -2.85 10.13
CA ASP A 96 2.20 -1.51 9.55
C ASP A 96 2.45 -0.42 10.62
N SER A 97 1.75 -0.47 11.75
CA SER A 97 1.87 0.54 12.81
C SER A 97 3.25 0.53 13.46
N GLU A 98 3.82 -0.65 13.76
CA GLU A 98 5.18 -0.79 14.30
C GLU A 98 6.22 -0.30 13.28
N TYR A 99 6.00 -0.62 11.99
CA TYR A 99 6.88 -0.16 10.93
C TYR A 99 6.95 1.36 10.84
N TRP A 100 5.81 2.05 10.78
CA TRP A 100 5.79 3.52 10.69
C TRP A 100 6.36 4.21 11.92
N ASN A 101 6.13 3.65 13.11
CA ASN A 101 6.74 4.12 14.34
C ASN A 101 8.26 3.96 14.30
N ALA A 102 8.77 2.82 13.83
CA ALA A 102 10.20 2.58 13.66
C ALA A 102 10.82 3.57 12.65
N MET A 103 10.23 3.73 11.47
CA MET A 103 10.74 4.64 10.43
C MET A 103 10.77 6.10 10.92
N LYS A 104 9.76 6.55 11.65
CA LYS A 104 9.71 7.90 12.25
C LYS A 104 10.84 8.13 13.26
N MET A 105 11.10 7.15 14.13
CA MET A 105 12.22 7.24 15.08
C MET A 105 13.58 7.23 14.37
N ARG A 106 13.75 6.36 13.37
CA ARG A 106 14.98 6.22 12.59
C ARG A 106 15.29 7.47 11.77
N THR A 107 14.27 8.13 11.23
CA THR A 107 14.44 9.43 10.54
C THR A 107 15.12 10.43 11.45
N SER A 108 14.62 10.58 12.69
CA SER A 108 15.19 11.52 13.68
C SER A 108 16.60 11.13 14.13
N ALA A 109 16.94 9.83 14.06
CA ALA A 109 18.25 9.30 14.43
C ALA A 109 19.25 9.23 13.26
N ASN A 110 18.82 9.58 12.04
CA ASN A 110 19.59 9.40 10.78
C ASN A 110 19.98 7.94 10.55
N GLN A 111 19.01 7.01 10.73
CA GLN A 111 19.21 5.55 10.70
C GLN A 111 18.14 4.83 9.87
N LEU A 112 17.59 5.49 8.84
CA LEU A 112 16.71 4.81 7.90
C LEU A 112 17.44 3.66 7.20
N PRO A 113 16.75 2.56 6.83
CA PRO A 113 17.32 1.47 6.05
C PRO A 113 17.74 1.96 4.66
N ASP A 114 18.52 1.17 3.92
CA ASP A 114 18.93 1.51 2.55
C ASP A 114 17.75 1.50 1.59
N VAL A 115 16.90 0.49 1.69
CA VAL A 115 15.65 0.36 0.93
C VAL A 115 14.49 0.19 1.89
N MET A 116 13.43 0.95 1.70
CA MET A 116 12.26 0.92 2.56
C MET A 116 10.95 0.87 1.79
N PHE A 117 9.95 0.27 2.40
CA PHE A 117 8.58 0.37 1.94
C PHE A 117 8.00 1.74 2.21
N ASN A 118 7.14 2.16 1.29
CA ASN A 118 6.34 3.37 1.39
C ASN A 118 4.89 3.07 0.99
N LYS A 119 3.99 3.93 1.43
CA LYS A 119 2.61 4.04 0.97
C LYS A 119 2.43 5.38 0.25
N PRO A 120 1.37 5.60 -0.53
CA PRO A 120 1.15 6.88 -1.21
C PRO A 120 1.36 8.09 -0.31
N PHE A 121 0.70 8.12 0.86
CA PHE A 121 0.79 9.22 1.82
C PHE A 121 2.16 9.36 2.51
N THR A 122 2.99 8.31 2.51
CA THR A 122 4.31 8.37 3.14
C THR A 122 5.40 8.87 2.21
N LEU A 123 5.21 8.80 0.89
CA LEU A 123 6.15 9.39 -0.07
C LEU A 123 6.33 10.90 0.19
N SER A 124 5.23 11.62 0.43
CA SER A 124 5.29 13.03 0.83
C SER A 124 6.02 13.22 2.17
N ARG A 125 5.71 12.39 3.16
CA ARG A 125 6.33 12.45 4.50
C ARG A 125 7.84 12.23 4.49
N PHE A 126 8.32 11.32 3.64
CA PHE A 126 9.73 10.95 3.56
C PHE A 126 10.47 11.54 2.36
N LYS A 127 9.88 12.47 1.60
CA LYS A 127 10.43 12.99 0.34
C LYS A 127 11.87 13.49 0.44
N ASP A 128 12.22 14.16 1.56
CA ASP A 128 13.58 14.68 1.77
C ASP A 128 14.60 13.59 2.12
N TYR A 129 14.13 12.38 2.37
CA TYR A 129 14.92 11.21 2.76
C TYR A 129 14.95 10.13 1.67
N LEU A 130 14.28 10.35 0.53
CA LEU A 130 14.22 9.40 -0.58
C LEU A 130 15.02 9.93 -1.78
N LEU A 131 15.68 9.00 -2.46
CA LEU A 131 16.40 9.30 -3.70
C LEU A 131 15.45 9.29 -4.89
N ASP A 132 15.79 10.07 -5.92
CA ASP A 132 15.12 10.02 -7.20
C ASP A 132 15.47 8.72 -7.95
N LEU A 133 14.43 7.99 -8.34
CA LEU A 133 14.50 6.73 -9.07
C LEU A 133 14.01 6.85 -10.51
N SER A 134 13.74 8.06 -11.00
CA SER A 134 13.18 8.32 -12.34
C SER A 134 14.01 7.72 -13.48
N ASP A 135 15.31 7.58 -13.28
CA ASP A 135 16.23 7.04 -14.28
C ASP A 135 16.19 5.52 -14.41
N LEU A 136 15.62 4.81 -13.42
CA LEU A 136 15.53 3.35 -13.42
C LEU A 136 14.53 2.85 -14.48
N GLU A 137 14.88 1.75 -15.14
CA GLU A 137 13.96 1.10 -16.09
C GLU A 137 12.71 0.56 -15.37
N ALA A 138 12.85 0.14 -14.12
CA ALA A 138 11.73 -0.22 -13.25
C ALA A 138 10.70 0.92 -13.13
N ALA A 139 11.15 2.16 -12.92
CA ALA A 139 10.25 3.32 -12.84
C ALA A 139 9.58 3.65 -14.19
N LYS A 140 10.32 3.58 -15.29
CA LYS A 140 9.83 3.87 -16.65
C LYS A 140 8.80 2.84 -17.14
N ASN A 141 8.99 1.59 -16.76
CA ASN A 141 8.10 0.47 -17.12
C ASN A 141 6.93 0.29 -16.15
N ASN A 142 6.89 1.03 -15.05
CA ASN A 142 5.78 1.00 -14.10
C ASN A 142 4.63 1.89 -14.59
N GLU A 143 3.40 1.36 -14.56
CA GLU A 143 2.21 2.07 -15.05
C GLU A 143 1.78 3.21 -14.13
N LEU A 144 2.08 3.10 -12.83
CA LEU A 144 1.60 4.01 -11.80
C LEU A 144 2.67 5.01 -11.33
N ALA A 145 3.97 4.69 -11.48
CA ALA A 145 5.06 5.46 -10.86
C ALA A 145 5.02 6.96 -11.20
N SER A 146 4.73 7.31 -12.45
CA SER A 146 4.64 8.72 -12.88
C SER A 146 3.48 9.47 -12.23
N GLY A 147 2.40 8.78 -11.87
CA GLY A 147 1.24 9.38 -11.20
C GLY A 147 1.52 9.75 -9.74
N TYR A 148 2.54 9.16 -9.14
CA TYR A 148 3.00 9.44 -7.78
C TYR A 148 4.29 10.27 -7.73
N ALA A 149 4.75 10.78 -8.88
CA ALA A 149 5.93 11.64 -8.91
C ALA A 149 5.70 12.94 -8.13
N MET A 150 6.72 13.37 -7.39
CA MET A 150 6.73 14.61 -6.62
C MET A 150 7.86 15.51 -7.15
N ASP A 151 7.52 16.75 -7.52
CA ASP A 151 8.51 17.68 -8.12
C ASP A 151 9.28 17.02 -9.28
N ASP A 152 8.56 16.31 -10.17
CA ASP A 152 9.08 15.54 -11.31
C ASP A 152 10.01 14.37 -10.93
N LYS A 153 10.04 13.92 -9.68
CA LYS A 153 10.86 12.81 -9.18
C LYS A 153 10.02 11.61 -8.78
N VAL A 154 10.45 10.43 -9.17
CA VAL A 154 9.90 9.15 -8.69
C VAL A 154 10.65 8.76 -7.41
N LEU A 155 10.05 9.00 -6.25
CA LEU A 155 10.66 8.74 -4.94
C LEU A 155 10.40 7.32 -4.43
N GLY A 156 9.51 6.59 -5.08
CA GLY A 156 9.22 5.20 -4.80
C GLY A 156 8.51 4.56 -6.00
N ILE A 157 8.79 3.29 -6.25
CA ILE A 157 8.20 2.54 -7.36
C ILE A 157 7.11 1.63 -6.81
N PRO A 158 5.83 1.75 -7.26
CA PRO A 158 4.75 0.86 -6.84
C PRO A 158 5.05 -0.60 -7.15
N MET A 159 4.85 -1.48 -6.19
CA MET A 159 5.10 -2.92 -6.35
C MET A 159 3.94 -3.62 -7.04
N THR A 160 2.73 -3.15 -6.79
CA THR A 160 1.48 -3.70 -7.32
C THR A 160 0.52 -2.58 -7.70
N ALA A 161 -0.49 -2.90 -8.51
CA ALA A 161 -1.66 -2.09 -8.71
C ALA A 161 -2.79 -2.69 -7.87
N GLY A 162 -3.19 -2.00 -6.81
CA GLY A 162 -4.24 -2.41 -5.89
C GLY A 162 -5.61 -1.93 -6.36
N TYR A 163 -6.61 -2.79 -6.21
CA TYR A 163 -8.02 -2.51 -6.44
C TYR A 163 -8.82 -2.85 -5.19
N GLU A 164 -9.92 -2.13 -4.99
CA GLU A 164 -10.81 -2.34 -3.86
C GLU A 164 -12.05 -3.13 -4.29
N TYR A 165 -12.40 -4.13 -3.51
CA TYR A 165 -13.51 -5.03 -3.79
C TYR A 165 -14.47 -5.11 -2.61
N VAL A 166 -15.71 -5.45 -2.92
CA VAL A 166 -16.67 -5.97 -1.97
C VAL A 166 -16.81 -7.45 -2.23
N TYR A 167 -16.32 -8.27 -1.28
CA TYR A 167 -16.48 -9.72 -1.32
C TYR A 167 -17.86 -10.09 -0.75
N TYR A 168 -18.50 -11.09 -1.35
CA TYR A 168 -19.81 -11.54 -0.92
C TYR A 168 -20.00 -13.04 -1.16
N TRP A 169 -20.95 -13.63 -0.47
CA TRP A 169 -21.35 -15.03 -0.68
C TRP A 169 -22.54 -15.08 -1.61
N LYS A 170 -22.36 -15.62 -2.83
CA LYS A 170 -23.39 -15.74 -3.89
C LYS A 170 -24.61 -16.54 -3.45
N ASP A 171 -24.39 -17.64 -2.73
CA ASP A 171 -25.46 -18.48 -2.19
C ASP A 171 -26.30 -17.73 -1.16
N MET A 172 -25.69 -16.91 -0.29
CA MET A 172 -26.41 -16.10 0.68
C MET A 172 -27.27 -15.01 0.03
N PHE A 173 -26.72 -14.33 -0.98
CA PHE A 173 -27.47 -13.35 -1.77
C PHE A 173 -28.66 -14.00 -2.45
N LYS A 174 -28.46 -15.13 -3.12
CA LYS A 174 -29.51 -15.89 -3.79
C LYS A 174 -30.60 -16.36 -2.81
N ASP A 175 -30.22 -16.89 -1.65
CA ASP A 175 -31.18 -17.36 -0.62
C ASP A 175 -32.03 -16.22 -0.06
N ALA A 176 -31.44 -15.05 0.14
CA ALA A 176 -32.14 -13.84 0.59
C ALA A 176 -32.90 -13.10 -0.54
N GLY A 177 -32.73 -13.52 -1.80
CA GLY A 177 -33.35 -12.87 -2.96
C GLY A 177 -32.73 -11.51 -3.29
N VAL A 178 -31.44 -11.32 -2.97
CA VAL A 178 -30.67 -10.09 -3.19
C VAL A 178 -29.86 -10.22 -4.48
N GLU A 179 -29.95 -9.22 -5.35
CA GLU A 179 -29.08 -9.07 -6.52
C GLU A 179 -27.83 -8.26 -6.17
N VAL A 180 -26.77 -8.37 -6.99
CA VAL A 180 -25.56 -7.57 -6.81
C VAL A 180 -25.91 -6.08 -6.98
N PRO A 181 -25.64 -5.23 -5.96
CA PRO A 181 -26.05 -3.84 -5.99
C PRO A 181 -25.22 -3.03 -7.00
N THR A 182 -25.89 -2.08 -7.66
CA THR A 182 -25.29 -1.23 -8.69
C THR A 182 -25.34 0.27 -8.39
N THR A 183 -26.04 0.65 -7.31
CA THR A 183 -26.08 2.00 -6.75
C THR A 183 -25.87 1.94 -5.24
N TRP A 184 -25.60 3.07 -4.61
CA TRP A 184 -25.44 3.13 -3.15
C TRP A 184 -26.73 2.73 -2.42
N GLU A 185 -27.89 3.17 -2.93
CA GLU A 185 -29.18 2.81 -2.35
C GLU A 185 -29.41 1.28 -2.44
N ASP A 186 -29.15 0.67 -3.62
CA ASP A 186 -29.22 -0.80 -3.78
C ASP A 186 -28.28 -1.52 -2.76
N PHE A 187 -27.09 -0.95 -2.46
CA PHE A 187 -26.15 -1.54 -1.50
C PHE A 187 -26.67 -1.49 -0.06
N GLU A 188 -27.22 -0.35 0.36
CA GLU A 188 -27.84 -0.22 1.67
C GLU A 188 -29.06 -1.15 1.84
N GLU A 189 -29.91 -1.27 0.79
CA GLU A 189 -31.06 -2.17 0.80
C GLU A 189 -30.65 -3.64 0.81
N ALA A 190 -29.59 -4.02 0.06
CA ALA A 190 -29.03 -5.35 0.07
C ALA A 190 -28.54 -5.74 1.46
N ALA A 191 -27.76 -4.86 2.11
CA ALA A 191 -27.25 -5.09 3.47
C ALA A 191 -28.41 -5.26 4.47
N GLN A 192 -29.44 -4.41 4.41
CA GLN A 192 -30.60 -4.51 5.30
C GLN A 192 -31.38 -5.81 5.07
N THR A 193 -31.59 -6.19 3.81
CA THR A 193 -32.32 -7.41 3.45
C THR A 193 -31.59 -8.66 3.97
N LEU A 194 -30.27 -8.72 3.83
CA LEU A 194 -29.45 -9.81 4.34
C LEU A 194 -29.52 -9.85 5.87
N GLN A 195 -29.43 -8.71 6.54
CA GLN A 195 -29.55 -8.63 8.01
C GLN A 195 -30.94 -9.11 8.48
N ASP A 196 -32.00 -8.69 7.82
CA ASP A 196 -33.37 -9.09 8.15
C ASP A 196 -33.63 -10.57 7.88
N HIS A 197 -32.96 -11.14 6.87
CA HIS A 197 -33.13 -12.56 6.52
C HIS A 197 -32.40 -13.47 7.50
N TYR A 198 -31.10 -13.25 7.73
CA TYR A 198 -30.26 -14.14 8.54
C TYR A 198 -30.26 -13.78 10.02
N GLY A 199 -30.29 -12.50 10.36
CA GLY A 199 -30.24 -12.03 11.76
C GLY A 199 -31.45 -12.44 12.62
N LYS A 200 -32.60 -12.82 12.01
CA LYS A 200 -33.73 -13.39 12.73
C LYS A 200 -33.40 -14.70 13.44
N ASN A 201 -32.54 -15.51 12.82
CA ASN A 201 -32.22 -16.85 13.31
C ASN A 201 -30.82 -16.91 13.96
N ASP A 202 -29.94 -15.99 13.62
CA ASP A 202 -28.60 -15.85 14.19
C ASP A 202 -28.38 -14.40 14.64
N PRO A 203 -28.56 -14.12 15.95
CA PRO A 203 -28.40 -12.76 16.48
C PRO A 203 -26.97 -12.22 16.40
N ASP A 204 -25.99 -13.05 16.10
CA ASP A 204 -24.59 -12.67 15.96
C ASP A 204 -24.18 -12.52 14.48
N PHE A 205 -25.14 -12.71 13.55
CA PHE A 205 -24.94 -12.48 12.12
C PHE A 205 -24.70 -11.00 11.83
N MET A 206 -23.84 -10.75 10.86
CA MET A 206 -23.51 -9.43 10.30
C MET A 206 -23.82 -9.43 8.81
N ALA A 207 -24.67 -8.52 8.33
CA ALA A 207 -24.78 -8.37 6.87
C ALA A 207 -23.44 -7.89 6.29
N ILE A 208 -22.77 -6.94 6.96
CA ILE A 208 -21.45 -6.43 6.58
C ILE A 208 -20.46 -6.67 7.72
N ALA A 209 -19.39 -7.40 7.43
CA ALA A 209 -18.25 -7.54 8.34
C ALA A 209 -17.39 -6.28 8.32
N LEU A 210 -17.17 -5.66 9.46
CA LEU A 210 -16.30 -4.50 9.61
C LEU A 210 -15.54 -4.57 10.94
N GLY A 211 -14.22 -4.60 10.86
CA GLY A 211 -13.32 -4.65 12.02
C GLY A 211 -13.02 -3.26 12.58
N ALA A 212 -14.05 -2.50 12.99
CA ALA A 212 -13.92 -1.10 13.37
C ALA A 212 -13.08 -0.86 14.65
N LYS A 213 -12.77 -1.90 15.45
CA LYS A 213 -11.81 -1.82 16.54
C LYS A 213 -10.42 -1.39 16.11
N ASP A 214 -10.00 -1.85 14.93
CA ASP A 214 -8.67 -1.54 14.40
C ASP A 214 -8.65 -0.18 13.66
N GLU A 215 -9.78 0.51 13.59
CA GLU A 215 -10.04 1.79 12.91
C GLU A 215 -9.80 1.70 11.39
N TRP A 216 -8.63 1.24 10.93
CA TRP A 216 -8.24 1.24 9.52
C TRP A 216 -9.17 0.45 8.56
N PRO A 217 -9.91 -0.62 8.95
CA PRO A 217 -10.76 -1.36 8.00
C PRO A 217 -11.96 -0.58 7.45
N ASP A 218 -12.22 0.62 7.96
CA ASP A 218 -13.25 1.49 7.42
C ASP A 218 -12.79 2.29 6.18
N TYR A 219 -11.52 2.14 5.76
CA TYR A 219 -10.92 2.88 4.64
C TYR A 219 -11.71 2.81 3.32
N PRO A 220 -12.36 1.71 2.92
CA PRO A 220 -13.16 1.70 1.68
C PRO A 220 -14.28 2.72 1.70
N TYR A 221 -14.81 2.98 2.90
CA TYR A 221 -15.92 3.92 3.14
C TYR A 221 -15.40 5.34 3.45
N MET A 222 -14.43 5.48 4.34
CA MET A 222 -14.02 6.79 4.86
C MET A 222 -12.93 7.46 4.03
N GLU A 223 -12.05 6.69 3.42
CA GLU A 223 -10.92 7.19 2.64
C GLU A 223 -11.25 7.29 1.15
N PHE A 224 -11.85 6.24 0.57
CA PHE A 224 -12.03 6.17 -0.87
C PHE A 224 -13.38 6.69 -1.39
N MET A 225 -14.44 6.61 -0.60
CA MET A 225 -15.74 7.12 -1.05
C MET A 225 -15.74 8.59 -1.47
N PRO A 226 -15.03 9.52 -0.81
CA PRO A 226 -14.93 10.90 -1.30
C PRO A 226 -14.32 11.01 -2.70
N ALA A 227 -13.28 10.22 -2.99
CA ALA A 227 -12.66 10.18 -4.30
C ALA A 227 -13.60 9.56 -5.36
N LEU A 228 -14.29 8.48 -5.02
CA LEU A 228 -15.28 7.83 -5.89
C LEU A 228 -16.50 8.74 -6.14
N GLN A 229 -16.99 9.45 -5.13
CA GLN A 229 -18.10 10.38 -5.25
C GLN A 229 -17.78 11.50 -6.25
N GLY A 230 -16.60 12.09 -6.16
CA GLY A 230 -16.16 13.19 -7.03
C GLY A 230 -15.51 12.75 -8.34
N GLY A 231 -15.12 11.47 -8.49
CA GLY A 231 -14.29 11.00 -9.60
C GLY A 231 -12.87 11.60 -9.58
N ASN A 232 -12.36 11.92 -8.40
CA ASN A 232 -11.11 12.63 -8.23
C ASN A 232 -10.21 11.97 -7.18
N GLY A 233 -9.17 11.26 -7.62
CA GLY A 233 -8.20 10.59 -6.75
C GLY A 233 -7.29 11.54 -5.98
N GLN A 234 -7.29 12.83 -6.33
CA GLN A 234 -6.57 13.90 -5.63
C GLN A 234 -7.45 14.69 -4.67
N ASN A 235 -8.58 14.14 -4.26
CA ASN A 235 -9.57 14.82 -3.42
C ASN A 235 -8.96 15.43 -2.15
N TRP A 236 -8.02 14.76 -1.49
CA TRP A 236 -7.33 15.27 -0.30
C TRP A 236 -6.49 16.51 -0.59
N ASN A 237 -5.80 16.53 -1.73
CA ASN A 237 -5.03 17.69 -2.18
C ASN A 237 -5.95 18.89 -2.50
N ASP A 238 -7.12 18.62 -3.08
CA ASP A 238 -8.09 19.68 -3.40
C ASP A 238 -8.77 20.20 -2.13
N MET A 239 -9.02 19.35 -1.14
CA MET A 239 -9.48 19.80 0.17
C MET A 239 -8.52 20.79 0.84
N ALA A 240 -7.21 20.57 0.69
CA ALA A 240 -6.20 21.49 1.24
C ALA A 240 -6.23 22.88 0.61
N LYS A 241 -6.89 23.06 -0.54
CA LYS A 241 -7.02 24.36 -1.24
C LYS A 241 -8.24 25.19 -0.82
N THR A 242 -9.11 24.65 0.03
CA THR A 242 -10.35 25.33 0.47
C THR A 242 -10.45 25.43 1.99
N ASP A 243 -11.15 26.46 2.51
CA ASP A 243 -11.32 26.66 3.94
C ASP A 243 -12.47 25.83 4.55
N ALA A 244 -13.39 25.34 3.72
CA ALA A 244 -14.54 24.57 4.17
C ALA A 244 -14.77 23.31 3.32
N PRO A 245 -13.84 22.36 3.34
CA PRO A 245 -13.94 21.18 2.48
C PRO A 245 -15.11 20.25 2.85
N PHE A 246 -15.58 20.29 4.08
CA PHE A 246 -16.70 19.48 4.58
C PHE A 246 -18.06 20.19 4.48
N ALA A 247 -18.14 21.35 3.82
CA ALA A 247 -19.39 22.09 3.68
C ALA A 247 -20.45 21.30 2.90
N ASP A 248 -21.72 21.61 3.18
CA ASP A 248 -22.86 20.98 2.50
C ASP A 248 -22.70 21.02 0.97
N GLY A 249 -22.88 19.86 0.33
CA GLY A 249 -22.82 19.70 -1.11
C GLY A 249 -21.43 19.42 -1.68
N THR A 250 -20.36 19.45 -0.90
CA THR A 250 -19.04 18.96 -1.34
C THR A 250 -19.05 17.44 -1.48
N ASP A 251 -18.15 16.88 -2.28
CA ASP A 251 -18.10 15.42 -2.51
C ASP A 251 -17.79 14.64 -1.24
N ILE A 252 -16.92 15.17 -0.38
CA ILE A 252 -16.64 14.54 0.92
C ILE A 252 -17.85 14.61 1.87
N ASN A 253 -18.59 15.72 1.88
CA ASN A 253 -19.81 15.82 2.68
C ASN A 253 -20.87 14.81 2.20
N LYS A 254 -21.09 14.71 0.88
CA LYS A 254 -22.01 13.70 0.30
C LYS A 254 -21.56 12.28 0.67
N ALA A 255 -20.28 11.96 0.48
CA ALA A 255 -19.73 10.65 0.80
C ALA A 255 -19.91 10.30 2.28
N TYR A 256 -19.55 11.20 3.19
CA TYR A 256 -19.69 10.95 4.62
C TYR A 256 -21.14 10.86 5.11
N ASN A 257 -22.08 11.57 4.48
CA ASN A 257 -23.50 11.39 4.76
C ASN A 257 -24.00 10.00 4.33
N LYS A 258 -23.53 9.47 3.18
CA LYS A 258 -23.81 8.09 2.76
C LYS A 258 -23.25 7.07 3.77
N VAL A 259 -21.98 7.23 4.15
CA VAL A 259 -21.35 6.34 5.14
C VAL A 259 -22.09 6.39 6.47
N TYR A 260 -22.44 7.57 6.95
CA TYR A 260 -23.18 7.73 8.21
C TYR A 260 -24.58 7.11 8.16
N SER A 261 -25.27 7.21 7.01
CA SER A 261 -26.53 6.50 6.79
C SER A 261 -26.37 4.99 6.94
N LEU A 262 -25.34 4.42 6.31
CA LEU A 262 -25.04 2.99 6.39
C LEU A 262 -24.60 2.58 7.80
N PHE A 263 -23.69 3.32 8.42
CA PHE A 263 -23.12 3.00 9.76
C PHE A 263 -24.14 3.17 10.89
N SER A 264 -25.23 3.92 10.63
CA SER A 264 -26.37 4.06 11.56
C SER A 264 -27.36 2.89 11.50
N LYS A 265 -27.20 1.95 10.54
CA LYS A 265 -28.04 0.76 10.39
C LYS A 265 -27.52 -0.39 11.25
N ASP A 266 -28.40 -1.30 11.65
CA ASP A 266 -28.05 -2.52 12.39
C ASP A 266 -27.62 -3.64 11.42
N VAL A 267 -26.57 -3.38 10.62
CA VAL A 267 -26.05 -4.30 9.59
C VAL A 267 -24.62 -4.80 9.85
N PHE A 268 -23.97 -4.25 10.87
CA PHE A 268 -22.58 -4.56 11.25
C PHE A 268 -22.47 -5.49 12.47
N GLY A 269 -23.59 -6.11 12.88
CA GLY A 269 -23.65 -6.90 14.10
C GLY A 269 -23.68 -6.06 15.37
N LYS A 270 -23.57 -6.73 16.54
CA LYS A 270 -23.81 -6.10 17.86
C LYS A 270 -22.70 -5.20 18.35
N ASP A 271 -21.46 -5.46 17.94
CA ASP A 271 -20.28 -4.77 18.48
C ASP A 271 -19.18 -4.59 17.41
N PRO A 272 -19.40 -3.75 16.39
CA PRO A 272 -18.38 -3.51 15.37
C PRO A 272 -17.12 -2.86 15.95
N LEU A 273 -17.21 -2.08 17.03
CA LEU A 273 -16.08 -1.45 17.71
C LEU A 273 -15.26 -2.42 18.57
N GLY A 274 -15.80 -3.61 18.88
CA GLY A 274 -15.12 -4.64 19.69
C GLY A 274 -14.34 -5.67 18.87
N MET A 275 -14.55 -5.73 17.54
CA MET A 275 -13.94 -6.73 16.65
C MET A 275 -12.86 -6.12 15.76
N GLY A 276 -11.71 -6.81 15.67
CA GLY A 276 -10.62 -6.45 14.77
C GLY A 276 -10.78 -7.09 13.38
N ASN A 277 -9.95 -6.62 12.42
CA ASN A 277 -10.01 -7.06 11.03
C ASN A 277 -9.87 -8.59 10.85
N ASP A 278 -8.86 -9.19 11.47
CA ASP A 278 -8.62 -10.63 11.34
C ASP A 278 -9.81 -11.45 11.84
N GLN A 279 -10.45 -11.00 12.92
CA GLN A 279 -11.61 -11.65 13.49
C GLN A 279 -12.81 -11.59 12.53
N VAL A 280 -13.15 -10.41 11.99
CA VAL A 280 -14.29 -10.27 11.08
C VAL A 280 -14.05 -10.92 9.74
N THR A 281 -12.81 -10.93 9.24
CA THR A 281 -12.41 -11.66 8.02
C THR A 281 -12.61 -13.17 8.21
N SER A 282 -12.22 -13.71 9.36
CA SER A 282 -12.46 -15.13 9.71
C SER A 282 -13.95 -15.44 9.81
N LEU A 283 -14.75 -14.55 10.41
CA LEU A 283 -16.21 -14.73 10.51
C LEU A 283 -16.88 -14.67 9.13
N PHE A 284 -16.43 -13.77 8.25
CA PHE A 284 -16.89 -13.71 6.86
C PHE A 284 -16.55 -15.01 6.11
N ALA A 285 -15.31 -15.49 6.22
CA ALA A 285 -14.86 -16.75 5.61
C ALA A 285 -15.73 -17.96 6.07
N GLN A 286 -16.21 -17.94 7.29
CA GLN A 286 -17.10 -18.94 7.88
C GLN A 286 -18.60 -18.69 7.60
N LYS A 287 -18.94 -17.77 6.72
CA LYS A 287 -20.34 -17.38 6.38
C LYS A 287 -21.14 -16.87 7.57
N LYS A 288 -20.48 -16.26 8.58
CA LYS A 288 -21.13 -15.52 9.67
C LYS A 288 -21.38 -14.05 9.31
N ALA A 289 -20.89 -13.63 8.18
CA ALA A 289 -21.21 -12.38 7.53
C ALA A 289 -21.42 -12.60 6.02
N ALA A 290 -22.25 -11.78 5.38
CA ALA A 290 -22.56 -11.91 3.97
C ALA A 290 -21.64 -11.09 3.06
N ILE A 291 -21.13 -9.98 3.56
CA ILE A 291 -20.35 -8.98 2.82
C ILE A 291 -19.12 -8.57 3.64
N ILE A 292 -18.00 -8.33 2.94
CA ILE A 292 -16.83 -7.62 3.49
C ILE A 292 -16.18 -6.77 2.40
N ALA A 293 -15.82 -5.52 2.71
CA ALA A 293 -15.10 -4.63 1.78
C ALA A 293 -13.60 -4.61 2.13
N LEU A 294 -12.77 -5.08 1.21
CA LEU A 294 -11.31 -5.14 1.35
C LEU A 294 -10.66 -4.99 -0.03
N GLY A 295 -9.38 -4.65 -0.05
CA GLY A 295 -8.59 -4.71 -1.29
C GLY A 295 -8.39 -6.13 -1.82
N ASP A 296 -7.78 -6.23 -2.99
CA ASP A 296 -7.42 -7.50 -3.63
C ASP A 296 -6.55 -8.41 -2.72
N TRP A 297 -5.73 -7.81 -1.86
CA TRP A 297 -4.90 -8.48 -0.86
C TRP A 297 -5.72 -9.34 0.14
N GLY A 298 -7.00 -9.04 0.33
CA GLY A 298 -7.88 -9.77 1.26
C GLY A 298 -8.30 -11.14 0.77
N LEU A 299 -8.26 -11.43 -0.55
CA LEU A 299 -8.76 -12.67 -1.15
C LEU A 299 -8.08 -13.90 -0.55
N GLN A 300 -6.76 -13.91 -0.47
CA GLN A 300 -6.00 -15.06 0.03
C GLN A 300 -6.35 -15.41 1.49
N ASN A 301 -6.54 -14.39 2.33
CA ASN A 301 -6.93 -14.58 3.72
C ASN A 301 -8.36 -15.14 3.84
N ILE A 302 -9.29 -14.65 3.01
CA ILE A 302 -10.67 -15.14 2.96
C ILE A 302 -10.68 -16.61 2.53
N GLN A 303 -9.99 -16.96 1.43
CA GLN A 303 -9.91 -18.33 0.92
C GLN A 303 -9.27 -19.29 1.93
N SER A 304 -8.23 -18.87 2.62
CA SER A 304 -7.56 -19.67 3.65
C SER A 304 -8.44 -19.98 4.86
N GLY A 305 -9.38 -19.10 5.16
CA GLY A 305 -10.33 -19.24 6.28
C GLY A 305 -11.64 -19.94 5.91
N ALA A 306 -11.92 -20.13 4.62
CA ALA A 306 -13.16 -20.74 4.14
C ALA A 306 -12.99 -22.25 3.98
N ASP A 307 -14.03 -23.01 4.37
CA ASP A 307 -14.10 -24.46 4.11
C ASP A 307 -14.37 -24.76 2.61
N ASP A 308 -15.13 -23.88 1.95
CA ASP A 308 -15.48 -23.92 0.52
C ASP A 308 -15.67 -22.48 0.02
N ASP A 309 -14.87 -22.07 -0.95
CA ASP A 309 -14.89 -20.74 -1.57
C ASP A 309 -15.61 -20.70 -2.94
N SER A 310 -16.23 -21.80 -3.36
CA SER A 310 -16.91 -21.92 -4.68
C SER A 310 -18.03 -20.89 -4.87
N GLU A 311 -18.68 -20.46 -3.79
CA GLU A 311 -19.73 -19.45 -3.78
C GLU A 311 -19.20 -18.05 -3.43
N LEU A 312 -17.88 -17.87 -3.29
CA LEU A 312 -17.28 -16.54 -3.11
C LEU A 312 -17.40 -15.74 -4.42
N GLY A 313 -17.78 -14.50 -4.31
CA GLY A 313 -17.83 -13.56 -5.41
C GLY A 313 -17.35 -12.18 -5.01
N THR A 314 -17.17 -11.32 -6.01
CA THR A 314 -16.82 -9.91 -5.80
C THR A 314 -17.66 -8.99 -6.67
N PHE A 315 -17.83 -7.77 -6.18
CA PHE A 315 -18.28 -6.62 -6.94
C PHE A 315 -17.55 -5.36 -6.47
N TYR A 316 -17.60 -4.28 -7.24
CA TYR A 316 -17.04 -3.00 -6.82
C TYR A 316 -18.04 -2.20 -5.99
N LEU A 317 -17.58 -1.46 -4.96
CA LEU A 317 -18.44 -0.64 -4.12
C LEU A 317 -19.22 0.40 -4.98
N PRO A 318 -20.56 0.34 -5.02
CA PRO A 318 -21.35 1.13 -5.95
C PRO A 318 -21.69 2.51 -5.37
N VAL A 319 -20.73 3.43 -5.35
CA VAL A 319 -20.88 4.75 -4.71
C VAL A 319 -21.85 5.68 -5.43
N ARG A 320 -22.16 5.46 -6.72
CA ARG A 320 -23.05 6.30 -7.53
C ARG A 320 -24.50 6.33 -7.00
N ASP A 321 -25.20 7.46 -7.23
CA ASP A 321 -26.60 7.64 -6.80
C ASP A 321 -27.60 7.04 -7.79
N SER A 322 -27.24 7.01 -9.07
CA SER A 322 -28.07 6.53 -10.17
C SER A 322 -27.28 5.62 -11.10
N LYS A 323 -27.99 4.72 -11.81
CA LYS A 323 -27.38 3.88 -12.87
C LYS A 323 -26.90 4.69 -14.07
N ASP A 324 -27.39 5.91 -14.22
CA ASP A 324 -26.97 6.85 -15.27
C ASP A 324 -25.68 7.59 -14.90
N ASP A 325 -25.27 7.58 -13.61
CA ASP A 325 -24.01 8.15 -13.16
C ASP A 325 -22.83 7.23 -13.48
N PRO A 326 -21.62 7.77 -13.69
CA PRO A 326 -20.43 6.96 -13.91
C PRO A 326 -20.19 5.97 -12.76
N PHE A 327 -19.89 4.73 -13.10
CA PHE A 327 -19.43 3.74 -12.13
C PHE A 327 -17.92 3.88 -11.96
N ARG A 328 -17.45 4.22 -10.78
CA ARG A 328 -16.05 4.53 -10.50
C ARG A 328 -15.42 3.52 -9.58
N VAL A 329 -14.14 3.23 -9.82
CA VAL A 329 -13.36 2.23 -9.09
C VAL A 329 -12.00 2.81 -8.74
N ILE A 330 -11.57 2.63 -7.50
CA ILE A 330 -10.22 3.02 -7.06
C ILE A 330 -9.18 2.09 -7.68
N VAL A 331 -8.11 2.70 -8.16
CA VAL A 331 -6.84 2.05 -8.42
C VAL A 331 -5.73 2.82 -7.72
N GLN A 332 -4.82 2.12 -7.04
CA GLN A 332 -3.69 2.74 -6.35
C GLN A 332 -2.45 1.87 -6.40
N GLY A 333 -1.27 2.51 -6.29
CA GLY A 333 -0.08 1.81 -5.84
C GLY A 333 -0.22 1.59 -4.33
N ASP A 334 -0.13 0.36 -3.86
CA ASP A 334 -0.29 0.13 -2.42
C ASP A 334 1.06 0.19 -1.69
N SER A 335 2.01 -0.62 -2.10
CA SER A 335 3.35 -0.66 -1.53
C SER A 335 4.38 -0.18 -2.54
N PHE A 336 5.30 0.67 -2.08
CA PHE A 336 6.33 1.26 -2.92
C PHE A 336 7.71 0.92 -2.38
N MET A 337 8.64 0.60 -3.26
CA MET A 337 10.05 0.51 -2.88
C MET A 337 10.72 1.85 -3.10
N GLY A 338 11.31 2.41 -2.04
CA GLY A 338 12.09 3.65 -2.08
C GLY A 338 13.52 3.42 -1.58
N VAL A 339 14.49 4.08 -2.19
CA VAL A 339 15.89 4.10 -1.73
C VAL A 339 16.12 5.33 -0.88
N THR A 340 16.74 5.19 0.29
CA THR A 340 16.91 6.31 1.19
C THR A 340 18.21 7.06 0.95
N THR A 341 18.22 8.36 1.27
CA THR A 341 19.42 9.20 1.26
C THR A 341 20.43 8.80 2.34
N HIS A 342 20.05 7.94 3.28
CA HIS A 342 20.91 7.42 4.34
C HIS A 342 21.73 6.20 3.89
N SER A 343 21.41 5.62 2.74
CA SER A 343 22.18 4.50 2.20
C SER A 343 23.64 4.87 2.01
N LYS A 344 24.51 4.00 2.48
CA LYS A 344 25.95 4.10 2.24
C LYS A 344 26.37 3.52 0.89
N ASN A 345 25.49 2.72 0.31
CA ASN A 345 25.66 2.04 -0.97
C ASN A 345 24.49 2.35 -1.93
N PRO A 346 24.23 3.64 -2.28
CA PRO A 346 23.03 4.02 -3.02
C PRO A 346 22.93 3.38 -4.40
N GLU A 347 24.05 3.15 -5.08
CA GLU A 347 24.04 2.48 -6.38
C GLU A 347 23.70 0.99 -6.26
N LEU A 348 24.17 0.31 -5.21
CA LEU A 348 23.79 -1.06 -4.92
C LEU A 348 22.29 -1.13 -4.52
N ALA A 349 21.79 -0.16 -3.75
CA ALA A 349 20.37 -0.08 -3.37
C ALA A 349 19.47 0.14 -4.60
N LYS A 350 19.88 1.00 -5.54
CA LYS A 350 19.17 1.17 -6.83
C LYS A 350 19.23 -0.09 -7.67
N ALA A 351 20.38 -0.76 -7.73
CA ALA A 351 20.51 -2.04 -8.44
C ALA A 351 19.63 -3.15 -7.85
N PHE A 352 19.46 -3.15 -6.53
CA PHE A 352 18.53 -4.06 -5.86
C PHE A 352 17.07 -3.77 -6.23
N VAL A 353 16.66 -2.50 -6.23
CA VAL A 353 15.32 -2.10 -6.68
C VAL A 353 15.11 -2.49 -8.15
N GLU A 354 16.05 -2.19 -9.04
CA GLU A 354 15.96 -2.56 -10.45
C GLU A 354 15.85 -4.08 -10.65
N TRP A 355 16.65 -4.86 -9.89
CA TRP A 355 16.58 -6.32 -9.92
C TRP A 355 15.25 -6.85 -9.40
N PHE A 356 14.68 -6.26 -8.35
CA PHE A 356 13.39 -6.67 -7.82
C PHE A 356 12.28 -6.62 -8.89
N TYR A 357 12.31 -5.61 -9.76
CA TYR A 357 11.35 -5.45 -10.86
C TYR A 357 11.80 -6.10 -12.18
N SER A 358 12.87 -6.89 -12.16
CA SER A 358 13.35 -7.61 -13.35
C SER A 358 12.64 -8.95 -13.57
N GLU A 359 12.95 -9.58 -14.73
CA GLU A 359 12.47 -10.92 -15.06
C GLU A 359 12.95 -12.02 -14.09
N ASP A 360 14.04 -11.76 -13.36
CA ASP A 360 14.63 -12.72 -12.43
C ASP A 360 13.80 -12.89 -11.14
N TRP A 361 13.00 -11.87 -10.77
CA TRP A 361 12.25 -11.87 -9.49
C TRP A 361 10.78 -11.50 -9.63
N TYR A 362 10.45 -10.38 -10.28
CA TYR A 362 9.12 -9.78 -10.26
C TYR A 362 8.00 -10.70 -10.77
N PRO A 363 8.15 -11.47 -11.87
CA PRO A 363 7.09 -12.37 -12.34
C PRO A 363 6.69 -13.43 -11.31
N GLY A 364 7.65 -13.97 -10.56
CA GLY A 364 7.37 -14.91 -9.48
C GLY A 364 6.59 -14.26 -8.34
N TYR A 365 7.05 -13.08 -7.89
CA TYR A 365 6.39 -12.30 -6.85
C TYR A 365 4.95 -11.92 -7.22
N ILE A 366 4.75 -11.31 -8.38
CA ILE A 366 3.41 -10.84 -8.76
C ILE A 366 2.41 -11.98 -8.97
N ASN A 367 2.88 -13.18 -9.36
CA ASN A 367 2.03 -14.36 -9.45
C ASN A 367 1.72 -14.98 -8.08
N TYR A 368 2.54 -14.74 -7.06
CA TYR A 368 2.30 -15.20 -5.70
C TYR A 368 1.23 -14.38 -4.98
N VAL A 369 1.25 -13.05 -5.15
CA VAL A 369 0.25 -12.15 -4.55
C VAL A 369 -1.02 -12.08 -5.39
N THR A 370 -2.14 -11.66 -4.81
CA THR A 370 -3.43 -11.53 -5.51
C THR A 370 -3.57 -10.24 -6.32
N SER A 371 -2.79 -9.22 -5.98
CA SER A 371 -2.82 -7.90 -6.61
C SER A 371 -2.44 -7.94 -8.10
N ALA A 372 -2.88 -6.94 -8.84
CA ALA A 372 -2.52 -6.78 -10.24
C ALA A 372 -1.08 -6.27 -10.39
N SER A 373 -0.46 -6.59 -11.54
CA SER A 373 0.87 -6.07 -11.86
C SER A 373 0.84 -4.56 -12.07
N SER A 374 1.85 -3.87 -11.53
CA SER A 374 2.13 -2.47 -11.85
C SER A 374 3.12 -2.31 -13.02
N MET A 375 3.69 -3.41 -13.53
CA MET A 375 4.72 -3.40 -14.56
C MET A 375 4.15 -3.74 -15.94
N LYS A 376 4.33 -2.84 -16.93
CA LYS A 376 3.87 -3.00 -18.33
C LYS A 376 4.40 -4.25 -19.01
N ASN A 377 5.64 -4.62 -18.70
CA ASN A 377 6.33 -5.76 -19.30
C ASN A 377 6.06 -7.09 -18.60
N PHE A 378 5.36 -7.09 -17.47
CA PHE A 378 4.98 -8.28 -16.70
C PHE A 378 3.49 -8.28 -16.37
N PRO A 379 2.60 -8.31 -17.39
CA PRO A 379 1.15 -8.33 -17.15
C PRO A 379 0.75 -9.62 -16.40
N LYS A 380 -0.31 -9.50 -15.61
CA LYS A 380 -0.90 -10.61 -14.86
C LYS A 380 -2.42 -10.60 -15.04
N ASP A 381 -2.99 -11.75 -15.34
CA ASP A 381 -4.44 -11.92 -15.33
C ASP A 381 -4.97 -11.85 -13.89
N LYS A 382 -6.11 -11.21 -13.70
CA LYS A 382 -6.77 -11.18 -12.39
C LYS A 382 -7.24 -12.57 -12.00
N ASP A 383 -7.26 -12.83 -10.71
CA ASP A 383 -7.93 -14.01 -10.15
C ASP A 383 -9.37 -14.07 -10.66
N PRO A 384 -9.90 -15.26 -11.02
CA PRO A 384 -11.26 -15.41 -11.54
C PRO A 384 -12.34 -14.86 -10.60
N ILE A 385 -12.13 -14.87 -9.28
CA ILE A 385 -13.08 -14.28 -8.32
C ILE A 385 -13.07 -12.75 -8.43
N LEU A 386 -11.90 -12.14 -8.54
CA LEU A 386 -11.74 -10.68 -8.68
C LEU A 386 -12.22 -10.19 -10.06
N ALA A 387 -12.02 -11.00 -11.11
CA ALA A 387 -12.44 -10.67 -12.47
C ALA A 387 -13.98 -10.53 -12.61
N GLN A 388 -14.77 -11.17 -11.74
CA GLN A 388 -16.23 -11.05 -11.75
C GLN A 388 -16.70 -9.59 -11.62
N SER A 389 -15.99 -8.78 -10.85
CA SER A 389 -16.30 -7.34 -10.71
C SER A 389 -16.11 -6.56 -12.02
N ASP A 390 -15.10 -6.92 -12.81
CA ASP A 390 -14.87 -6.33 -14.13
C ASP A 390 -15.95 -6.72 -15.14
N GLU A 391 -16.39 -7.98 -15.11
CA GLU A 391 -17.48 -8.48 -15.96
C GLU A 391 -18.81 -7.79 -15.67
N GLN A 392 -19.08 -7.49 -14.39
CA GLN A 392 -20.28 -6.76 -13.96
C GLN A 392 -20.26 -5.28 -14.34
N GLN A 393 -19.08 -4.66 -14.36
CA GLN A 393 -18.87 -3.23 -14.64
C GLN A 393 -17.76 -3.02 -15.69
N PRO A 394 -18.01 -3.41 -16.95
CA PRO A 394 -17.01 -3.33 -18.01
C PRO A 394 -16.63 -1.87 -18.36
N ASP A 395 -17.59 -0.94 -18.23
CA ASP A 395 -17.43 0.47 -18.60
C ASP A 395 -17.05 1.38 -17.41
N LYS A 396 -16.49 0.80 -16.33
CA LYS A 396 -16.09 1.56 -15.15
C LYS A 396 -15.00 2.58 -15.44
N GLU A 397 -15.08 3.71 -14.75
CA GLU A 397 -14.01 4.73 -14.71
C GLU A 397 -13.02 4.42 -13.59
N LEU A 398 -11.72 4.37 -13.92
CA LEU A 398 -10.68 4.20 -12.91
C LEU A 398 -10.30 5.55 -12.29
N VAL A 399 -10.32 5.62 -10.97
CA VAL A 399 -9.89 6.76 -10.18
C VAL A 399 -8.56 6.43 -9.52
N MET A 400 -7.47 7.01 -10.01
CA MET A 400 -6.14 6.81 -9.43
C MET A 400 -6.00 7.64 -8.17
N TYR A 401 -5.88 6.96 -7.02
CA TYR A 401 -5.83 7.57 -5.70
C TYR A 401 -4.39 7.87 -5.28
N ASP A 402 -4.12 9.10 -4.81
CA ASP A 402 -2.77 9.58 -4.48
C ASP A 402 -2.45 9.68 -2.96
N GLY A 403 -3.44 9.51 -2.10
CA GLY A 403 -3.24 9.52 -0.64
C GLY A 403 -3.03 10.91 -0.01
N GLY A 404 -3.00 11.98 -0.79
CA GLY A 404 -2.80 13.35 -0.32
C GLY A 404 -1.34 13.76 -0.09
N GLY A 405 -1.00 14.99 -0.48
CA GLY A 405 0.34 15.58 -0.41
C GLY A 405 0.57 16.44 0.84
N ASP A 406 1.69 17.18 0.84
CA ASP A 406 2.23 17.92 1.98
C ASP A 406 1.22 18.86 2.66
N ASN A 407 0.45 19.62 1.89
CA ASN A 407 -0.51 20.58 2.45
C ASN A 407 -1.62 19.86 3.20
N PHE A 408 -2.17 18.79 2.62
CA PHE A 408 -3.16 17.95 3.30
C PHE A 408 -2.58 17.34 4.58
N GLN A 409 -1.40 16.71 4.49
CA GLN A 409 -0.71 16.12 5.64
C GLN A 409 -0.43 17.15 6.74
N GLY A 410 -0.02 18.36 6.36
CA GLY A 410 0.21 19.45 7.30
C GLY A 410 -1.05 19.84 8.06
N ILE A 411 -2.19 20.03 7.35
CA ILE A 411 -3.48 20.35 7.96
C ILE A 411 -3.95 19.19 8.84
N GLN A 412 -3.90 17.97 8.32
CA GLN A 412 -4.29 16.76 9.04
C GLN A 412 -3.58 16.65 10.39
N ASN A 413 -2.25 16.85 10.40
CA ASN A 413 -1.44 16.81 11.62
C ASN A 413 -1.78 17.97 12.58
N GLU A 414 -1.99 19.18 12.06
CA GLU A 414 -2.29 20.36 12.87
C GLU A 414 -3.59 20.24 13.66
N ILE A 415 -4.63 19.68 13.05
CA ILE A 415 -5.95 19.54 13.68
C ILE A 415 -6.21 18.12 14.21
N ALA A 416 -5.24 17.20 14.09
CA ALA A 416 -5.37 15.78 14.41
C ALA A 416 -6.58 15.13 13.70
N PHE A 417 -6.83 15.52 12.45
CA PHE A 417 -7.88 14.90 11.64
C PHE A 417 -7.48 13.46 11.28
N ASP A 418 -8.38 12.54 11.55
CA ASP A 418 -8.22 11.13 11.23
C ASP A 418 -9.57 10.59 10.77
N TYR A 419 -9.71 10.34 9.46
CA TYR A 419 -10.96 9.84 8.88
C TYR A 419 -11.34 8.46 9.43
N LYS A 420 -10.36 7.62 9.81
CA LYS A 420 -10.59 6.30 10.41
C LYS A 420 -11.26 6.44 11.77
N LYS A 421 -10.74 7.35 12.59
CA LYS A 421 -11.37 7.66 13.90
C LYS A 421 -12.75 8.28 13.75
N LEU A 422 -12.92 9.13 12.74
CA LEU A 422 -14.23 9.72 12.44
C LEU A 422 -15.23 8.61 12.06
N GLY A 423 -14.83 7.63 11.23
CA GLY A 423 -15.65 6.47 10.90
C GLY A 423 -16.04 5.66 12.13
N ALA A 424 -15.08 5.32 12.99
CA ALA A 424 -15.34 4.61 14.24
C ALA A 424 -16.32 5.41 15.17
N GLN A 425 -16.24 6.73 15.21
CA GLN A 425 -17.15 7.58 15.99
C GLN A 425 -18.59 7.54 15.48
N MET A 426 -18.80 7.31 14.18
CA MET A 426 -20.15 7.22 13.60
C MET A 426 -20.98 6.07 14.18
N PHE A 427 -20.35 5.03 14.77
CA PHE A 427 -21.04 3.96 15.49
C PHE A 427 -21.44 4.35 16.92
N THR A 428 -21.07 5.54 17.40
CA THR A 428 -21.35 5.96 18.78
C THR A 428 -22.76 6.53 18.88
N ASN A 429 -23.54 6.08 19.85
CA ASN A 429 -24.87 6.59 20.08
C ASN A 429 -24.88 8.10 20.32
N GLY A 430 -25.72 8.82 19.56
CA GLY A 430 -25.86 10.27 19.65
C GLY A 430 -24.76 11.07 18.94
N PHE A 431 -23.94 10.43 18.10
CA PHE A 431 -23.01 11.12 17.22
C PHE A 431 -23.78 12.03 16.24
N ASP A 432 -23.32 13.27 16.10
CA ASP A 432 -23.89 14.27 15.20
C ASP A 432 -22.87 14.61 14.10
N LEU A 433 -22.98 13.94 12.96
CA LEU A 433 -22.07 14.12 11.83
C LEU A 433 -22.02 15.58 11.37
N LYS A 434 -23.20 16.26 11.32
CA LYS A 434 -23.23 17.65 10.85
C LYS A 434 -22.45 18.57 11.77
N ALA A 435 -22.63 18.44 13.08
CA ALA A 435 -21.90 19.25 14.06
C ALA A 435 -20.39 18.97 13.99
N GLU A 436 -19.99 17.72 13.78
CA GLU A 436 -18.57 17.34 13.64
C GLU A 436 -17.96 17.95 12.37
N LEU A 437 -18.64 17.82 11.20
CA LEU A 437 -18.15 18.40 9.95
C LEU A 437 -18.06 19.94 9.97
N ASP A 438 -19.03 20.61 10.61
CA ASP A 438 -18.98 22.05 10.83
C ASP A 438 -17.78 22.45 11.73
N GLY A 439 -17.53 21.67 12.76
CA GLY A 439 -16.36 21.83 13.63
C GLY A 439 -15.03 21.61 12.90
N LEU A 440 -14.97 20.59 12.03
CA LEU A 440 -13.82 20.32 11.18
C LEU A 440 -13.55 21.45 10.18
N ASN A 441 -14.57 22.04 9.55
CA ASN A 441 -14.39 23.19 8.68
C ASN A 441 -13.74 24.36 9.40
N THR A 442 -14.16 24.63 10.63
CA THR A 442 -13.59 25.71 11.44
C THR A 442 -12.10 25.47 11.73
N LYS A 443 -11.76 24.28 12.24
CA LYS A 443 -10.37 23.88 12.53
C LYS A 443 -9.51 23.89 11.27
N TRP A 444 -10.09 23.44 10.14
CA TRP A 444 -9.42 23.39 8.85
C TRP A 444 -8.98 24.76 8.34
N ALA A 445 -9.88 25.74 8.36
CA ALA A 445 -9.59 27.12 7.97
C ALA A 445 -8.51 27.76 8.86
N GLU A 446 -8.58 27.52 10.18
CA GLU A 446 -7.56 27.98 11.14
C GLU A 446 -6.19 27.37 10.84
N ALA A 447 -6.15 26.04 10.57
CA ALA A 447 -4.90 25.33 10.26
C ALA A 447 -4.28 25.83 8.96
N ARG A 448 -5.07 26.00 7.88
CA ARG A 448 -4.57 26.57 6.62
C ARG A 448 -3.95 27.94 6.82
N THR A 449 -4.63 28.81 7.57
CA THR A 449 -4.10 30.14 7.92
C THR A 449 -2.78 30.06 8.69
N LYS A 450 -2.71 29.20 9.70
CA LYS A 450 -1.52 29.00 10.53
C LYS A 450 -0.34 28.46 9.74
N LEU A 451 -0.59 27.54 8.81
CA LEU A 451 0.42 26.90 7.95
C LEU A 451 0.78 27.74 6.71
N GLY A 452 0.08 28.86 6.46
CA GLY A 452 0.31 29.71 5.30
C GLY A 452 -0.09 29.04 3.98
N ILE A 453 -0.99 28.05 4.01
CA ILE A 453 -1.52 27.36 2.84
C ILE A 453 -2.55 28.26 2.17
N LYS A 454 -2.34 28.56 0.88
CA LYS A 454 -3.18 29.47 0.08
C LYS A 454 -4.24 28.71 -0.72
#